data_3426998a6a833ea21eb13d89991cfb98
#
_entry.id   3426998a6a833ea21eb13d89991cfb98
#
_cell.length_a   1.000
_cell.length_b   1.000
_cell.length_c   1.000
_cell.angle_alpha   90.00
_cell.angle_beta   90.00
_cell.angle_gamma   90.00
#
_symmetry.space_group_name_H-M   'P 1'
#
loop_
_entity.id
_entity.type
_entity.pdbx_description
1 polymer ?
#
loop_
_entity_poly.entity_id
_entity_poly.type
_entity_poly.pdbx_seq_one_letter_code
_entity_poly.pdbx_strand_id
1 'polypeptide(L)'
;MVKTRKEVQHVVALTEPITAVEETTTVNNIQTQLEEIKNYKGVVGYILRNSSSASIDLKDPTKIIDYAIISSSSIDACQALSELFDLGQAKNVAVEGKNVKMLSFTLEENKISVFMDKNADSEKILKKLRAL
;
A
#
# COMPACT_ATOMS: atom_id res chain seq x y z
N MET A 1 16.40 -0.86 -20.48
CA MET A 1 16.56 -0.97 -21.01
C MET A 1 16.53 -0.84 -21.24
N VAL A 2 16.69 -1.01 -20.54
CA VAL A 2 16.95 -1.13 -20.88
C VAL A 2 17.15 -1.06 -20.77
N LYS A 3 17.20 -1.14 -20.25
CA LYS A 3 17.62 -1.30 -20.42
C LYS A 3 17.63 -1.14 -20.17
N THR A 4 17.69 -1.21 -19.36
CA THR A 4 17.93 -1.32 -19.44
C THR A 4 17.88 -1.22 -19.31
N ARG A 5 17.94 -1.25 -18.76
CA ARG A 5 18.14 -1.46 -18.95
C ARG A 5 18.20 -1.65 -18.95
N LYS A 6 18.22 -1.73 -18.39
CA LYS A 6 18.50 -2.12 -18.59
C LYS A 6 18.64 -2.23 -18.45
N GLU A 7 18.73 -2.22 -17.95
CA GLU A 7 19.01 -2.57 -17.94
C GLU A 7 19.07 -2.51 -17.48
N VAL A 8 19.20 -2.48 -16.98
CA VAL A 8 19.36 -2.70 -16.57
C VAL A 8 19.36 -2.82 -16.26
N GLN A 9 19.46 -3.02 -15.92
CA GLN A 9 19.48 -3.39 -15.69
C GLN A 9 19.77 -3.67 -15.44
N HIS A 10 20.26 -3.81 -14.92
CA HIS A 10 20.68 -4.31 -14.62
C HIS A 10 21.30 -4.56 -14.15
N VAL A 11 21.55 -4.80 -14.03
CA VAL A 11 22.38 -5.20 -13.49
C VAL A 11 22.95 -4.98 -12.46
N VAL A 12 23.30 -4.67 -12.05
CA VAL A 12 23.78 -4.61 -11.01
C VAL A 12 23.45 -5.43 -9.97
N ALA A 13 22.46 -5.74 -9.85
CA ALA A 13 21.91 -6.53 -8.92
C ALA A 13 22.43 -7.86 -8.73
N LEU A 14 23.41 -8.11 -9.29
CA LEU A 14 23.98 -9.41 -9.27
C LEU A 14 24.51 -9.83 -7.94
N THR A 15 24.72 -8.85 -7.03
CA THR A 15 25.32 -9.17 -5.76
C THR A 15 24.36 -9.76 -4.75
N GLU A 16 23.05 -9.56 -4.94
CA GLU A 16 22.07 -10.04 -3.97
C GLU A 16 20.84 -10.60 -4.63
N PRO A 17 20.98 -11.65 -5.43
CA PRO A 17 19.83 -12.22 -6.12
C PRO A 17 18.82 -12.85 -5.16
N ILE A 18 19.28 -13.39 -4.02
CA ILE A 18 18.38 -14.01 -3.05
C ILE A 18 17.49 -12.96 -2.41
N THR A 19 18.05 -11.80 -2.06
CA THR A 19 17.28 -10.71 -1.47
C THR A 19 16.22 -10.21 -2.44
N ALA A 20 16.55 -10.08 -3.70
CA ALA A 20 15.60 -9.66 -4.72
C ALA A 20 14.45 -10.65 -4.87
N VAL A 21 14.72 -11.95 -4.79
CA VAL A 21 13.69 -12.98 -4.85
C VAL A 21 12.79 -12.92 -3.63
N GLU A 22 13.35 -12.71 -2.45
CA GLU A 22 12.57 -12.59 -1.23
C GLU A 22 11.64 -11.37 -1.28
N GLU A 23 12.15 -10.23 -1.74
CA GLU A 23 11.34 -9.02 -1.88
C GLU A 23 10.18 -9.23 -2.84
N THR A 24 10.45 -9.85 -3.98
CA THR A 24 9.42 -10.14 -4.97
C THR A 24 8.36 -11.07 -4.39
N THR A 25 8.76 -12.10 -3.66
CA THR A 25 7.85 -13.05 -3.04
C THR A 25 6.96 -12.34 -2.01
N THR A 26 7.54 -11.47 -1.19
CA THR A 26 6.78 -10.71 -0.18
C THR A 26 5.74 -9.81 -0.85
N VAL A 27 6.13 -9.07 -1.89
CA VAL A 27 5.21 -8.21 -2.62
C VAL A 27 4.08 -9.02 -3.24
N ASN A 28 4.39 -10.16 -3.84
CA ASN A 28 3.39 -11.03 -4.44
C ASN A 28 2.41 -11.56 -3.41
N ASN A 29 2.88 -11.92 -2.22
CA ASN A 29 2.02 -12.38 -1.14
C ASN A 29 1.07 -11.28 -0.68
N ILE A 30 1.60 -10.07 -0.50
CA ILE A 30 0.80 -8.92 -0.11
C ILE A 30 -0.27 -8.65 -1.17
N GLN A 31 0.12 -8.67 -2.44
CA GLN A 31 -0.80 -8.39 -3.52
C GLN A 31 -1.91 -9.44 -3.60
N THR A 32 -1.58 -10.70 -3.39
CA THR A 32 -2.59 -11.77 -3.36
C THR A 32 -3.61 -11.52 -2.24
N GLN A 33 -3.15 -11.13 -1.06
CA GLN A 33 -4.04 -10.82 0.06
C GLN A 33 -4.91 -9.61 -0.25
N LEU A 34 -4.35 -8.60 -0.91
CA LEU A 34 -5.11 -7.41 -1.27
C LEU A 34 -6.17 -7.71 -2.32
N GLU A 35 -5.90 -8.63 -3.23
CA GLU A 35 -6.91 -9.05 -4.20
C GLU A 35 -8.09 -9.73 -3.51
N GLU A 36 -7.82 -10.50 -2.45
CA GLU A 36 -8.90 -11.08 -1.64
C GLU A 36 -9.69 -9.99 -0.93
N ILE A 37 -8.99 -9.05 -0.32
CA ILE A 37 -9.63 -7.94 0.41
C ILE A 37 -10.51 -7.12 -0.54
N LYS A 38 -10.06 -6.93 -1.77
CA LYS A 38 -10.81 -6.18 -2.77
C LYS A 38 -12.19 -6.78 -3.03
N ASN A 39 -12.33 -8.07 -2.83
CA ASN A 39 -13.61 -8.76 -3.04
C ASN A 39 -14.56 -8.68 -1.84
N TYR A 40 -14.11 -8.12 -0.72
CA TYR A 40 -14.99 -7.92 0.43
C TYR A 40 -16.01 -6.83 0.12
N LYS A 41 -17.21 -6.98 0.70
CA LYS A 41 -18.28 -6.01 0.50
C LYS A 41 -17.83 -4.62 0.90
N GLY A 42 -18.09 -3.65 0.04
CA GLY A 42 -17.80 -2.25 0.32
C GLY A 42 -16.37 -1.81 0.04
N VAL A 43 -15.48 -2.71 -0.32
CA VAL A 43 -14.12 -2.32 -0.68
C VAL A 43 -14.11 -1.75 -2.09
N VAL A 44 -13.58 -0.56 -2.24
CA VAL A 44 -13.51 0.12 -3.54
C VAL A 44 -12.16 -0.04 -4.22
N GLY A 45 -11.15 -0.49 -3.50
CA GLY A 45 -9.86 -0.80 -4.08
C GLY A 45 -8.69 -0.61 -3.13
N TYR A 46 -7.49 -0.73 -3.66
CA TYR A 46 -6.28 -0.60 -2.87
C TYR A 46 -5.14 0.03 -3.66
N ILE A 47 -4.16 0.54 -2.91
CA ILE A 47 -2.88 1.01 -3.44
C ILE A 47 -1.80 0.29 -2.65
N LEU A 48 -0.87 -0.32 -3.38
CA LEU A 48 0.32 -0.93 -2.79
C LEU A 48 1.52 -0.25 -3.45
N ARG A 49 2.37 0.38 -2.65
CA ARG A 49 3.56 1.02 -3.20
C ARG A 49 4.78 0.79 -2.31
N ASN A 50 5.93 0.82 -2.95
CA ASN A 50 7.22 0.80 -2.27
C ASN A 50 8.17 1.73 -3.03
N SER A 51 9.47 1.66 -2.72
CA SER A 51 10.45 2.56 -3.33
C SER A 51 10.63 2.38 -4.84
N SER A 52 10.24 1.24 -5.38
CA SER A 52 10.52 0.92 -6.79
C SER A 52 9.27 0.71 -7.64
N SER A 53 8.10 0.57 -7.04
CA SER A 53 6.89 0.27 -7.81
C SER A 53 5.63 0.68 -7.07
N ALA A 54 4.53 0.77 -7.82
CA ALA A 54 3.21 1.00 -7.26
C ALA A 54 2.21 0.15 -8.04
N SER A 55 1.28 -0.44 -7.30
CA SER A 55 0.18 -1.21 -7.86
C SER A 55 -1.11 -0.59 -7.35
N ILE A 56 -1.97 -0.16 -8.25
CA ILE A 56 -3.22 0.53 -7.93
C ILE A 56 -4.35 -0.22 -8.59
N ASP A 57 -5.32 -0.63 -7.82
CA ASP A 57 -6.47 -1.34 -8.34
C ASP A 57 -7.73 -0.79 -7.69
N LEU A 58 -8.41 0.10 -8.39
CA LEU A 58 -9.63 0.73 -7.94
C LEU A 58 -10.78 0.39 -8.89
N LYS A 59 -11.95 0.15 -8.33
CA LYS A 59 -13.14 -0.16 -9.12
C LYS A 59 -13.55 1.01 -10.01
N ASP A 60 -13.24 2.23 -9.59
CA ASP A 60 -13.49 3.43 -10.38
C ASP A 60 -12.14 4.07 -10.74
N PRO A 61 -11.62 3.83 -11.96
CA PRO A 61 -10.32 4.35 -12.36
C PRO A 61 -10.24 5.88 -12.38
N THR A 62 -11.36 6.58 -12.43
CA THR A 62 -11.36 8.04 -12.44
C THR A 62 -10.92 8.63 -11.10
N LYS A 63 -10.90 7.80 -10.04
CA LYS A 63 -10.52 8.22 -8.70
C LYS A 63 -9.05 7.94 -8.37
N ILE A 64 -8.29 7.39 -9.29
CA ILE A 64 -6.91 6.97 -9.02
C ILE A 64 -6.06 8.12 -8.51
N ILE A 65 -6.09 9.26 -9.18
CA ILE A 65 -5.27 10.42 -8.79
C ILE A 65 -5.66 10.92 -7.41
N ASP A 66 -6.95 11.09 -7.16
CA ASP A 66 -7.44 11.60 -5.88
C ASP A 66 -7.04 10.68 -4.74
N TYR A 67 -7.22 9.38 -4.92
CA TYR A 67 -6.93 8.41 -3.87
C TYR A 67 -5.43 8.24 -3.65
N ALA A 68 -4.62 8.36 -4.69
CA ALA A 68 -3.17 8.34 -4.55
C ALA A 68 -2.68 9.54 -3.73
N ILE A 69 -3.25 10.71 -3.96
CA ILE A 69 -2.92 11.91 -3.20
C ILE A 69 -3.34 11.76 -1.74
N ILE A 70 -4.54 11.28 -1.49
CA ILE A 70 -5.04 11.08 -0.12
C ILE A 70 -4.14 10.10 0.62
N SER A 71 -3.78 8.99 0.00
CA SER A 71 -2.91 7.98 0.60
C SER A 71 -1.56 8.57 0.97
N SER A 72 -0.90 9.19 0.00
CA SER A 72 0.43 9.76 0.17
C SER A 72 0.46 10.86 1.21
N SER A 73 -0.47 11.82 1.11
CA SER A 73 -0.52 12.96 2.01
C SER A 73 -0.84 12.56 3.44
N SER A 74 -1.74 11.60 3.62
CA SER A 74 -2.13 11.13 4.95
C SER A 74 -0.98 10.41 5.65
N ILE A 75 -0.27 9.57 4.92
CA ILE A 75 0.87 8.83 5.48
C ILE A 75 1.98 9.83 5.87
N ASP A 76 2.27 10.78 4.99
CA ASP A 76 3.32 11.78 5.24
C ASP A 76 2.96 12.67 6.43
N ALA A 77 1.71 13.09 6.53
CA ALA A 77 1.25 13.91 7.64
C ALA A 77 1.36 13.17 8.96
N CYS A 78 0.97 11.90 9.00
CA CYS A 78 1.08 11.10 10.20
C CYS A 78 2.51 10.83 10.59
N GLN A 79 3.40 10.66 9.64
CA GLN A 79 4.82 10.49 9.91
C GLN A 79 5.39 11.78 10.53
N ALA A 80 5.03 12.93 9.98
CA ALA A 80 5.47 14.22 10.52
C ALA A 80 4.98 14.43 11.94
N LEU A 81 3.72 14.09 12.23
CA LEU A 81 3.17 14.19 13.58
C LEU A 81 3.87 13.23 14.54
N SER A 82 4.17 12.02 14.09
CA SER A 82 4.87 11.04 14.92
C SER A 82 6.26 11.53 15.30
N GLU A 83 6.96 12.18 14.39
CA GLU A 83 8.27 12.75 14.66
C GLU A 83 8.17 13.94 15.61
N LEU A 84 7.20 14.82 15.37
CA LEU A 84 7.02 16.02 16.17
C LEU A 84 6.72 15.70 17.63
N PHE A 85 5.92 14.67 17.89
CA PHE A 85 5.50 14.28 19.22
C PHE A 85 6.27 13.08 19.78
N ASP A 86 7.31 12.65 19.08
CA ASP A 86 8.17 11.54 19.52
C ASP A 86 7.37 10.26 19.79
N LEU A 87 6.47 9.92 18.87
CA LEU A 87 5.62 8.75 18.99
C LEU A 87 6.20 7.50 18.32
N GLY A 88 7.40 7.63 17.75
CA GLY A 88 7.98 6.56 16.97
C GLY A 88 7.44 6.57 15.55
N GLN A 89 7.50 5.44 14.89
CA GLN A 89 7.06 5.34 13.50
C GLN A 89 5.55 5.11 13.42
N ALA A 90 4.87 5.87 12.58
CA ALA A 90 3.45 5.65 12.32
C ALA A 90 3.26 4.39 11.49
N LYS A 91 2.54 3.40 12.02
CA LYS A 91 2.33 2.12 11.35
C LYS A 91 0.96 2.01 10.70
N ASN A 92 -0.02 2.62 11.30
CA ASN A 92 -1.41 2.56 10.84
C ASN A 92 -1.98 3.96 10.75
N VAL A 93 -2.71 4.22 9.69
CA VAL A 93 -3.38 5.49 9.49
C VAL A 93 -4.81 5.19 9.05
N ALA A 94 -5.79 5.81 9.69
CA ALA A 94 -7.18 5.70 9.28
C ALA A 94 -7.70 7.10 8.97
N VAL A 95 -8.31 7.25 7.81
CA VAL A 95 -8.94 8.50 7.41
C VAL A 95 -10.40 8.19 7.08
N GLU A 96 -11.30 8.84 7.78
CA GLU A 96 -12.72 8.62 7.57
C GLU A 96 -13.35 9.86 6.96
N GLY A 97 -13.80 9.72 5.73
CA GLY A 97 -14.51 10.77 5.04
C GLY A 97 -16.02 10.55 5.10
N LYS A 98 -16.75 11.36 4.36
CA LYS A 98 -18.21 11.29 4.35
C LYS A 98 -18.70 9.96 3.75
N ASN A 99 -18.11 9.54 2.66
CA ASN A 99 -18.56 8.36 1.92
C ASN A 99 -17.49 7.28 1.75
N VAL A 100 -16.24 7.61 2.02
CA VAL A 100 -15.10 6.72 1.81
C VAL A 100 -14.21 6.76 3.04
N LYS A 101 -13.73 5.60 3.43
CA LYS A 101 -12.76 5.45 4.51
C LYS A 101 -11.51 4.80 3.95
N MET A 102 -10.36 5.26 4.40
CA MET A 102 -9.08 4.69 4.01
C MET A 102 -8.39 4.12 5.24
N LEU A 103 -7.89 2.90 5.11
CA LEU A 103 -6.99 2.31 6.10
C LEU A 103 -5.63 2.14 5.44
N SER A 104 -4.61 2.75 6.00
CA SER A 104 -3.25 2.60 5.51
C SER A 104 -2.40 1.87 6.51
N PHE A 105 -1.51 1.05 6.01
CA PHE A 105 -0.68 0.18 6.82
C PHE A 105 0.71 0.13 6.19
N THR A 106 1.74 0.30 7.02
CA THR A 106 3.12 0.21 6.54
C THR A 106 3.72 -1.11 7.03
N LEU A 107 4.18 -1.92 6.09
CA LEU A 107 4.81 -3.20 6.36
C LEU A 107 6.18 -3.18 5.69
N GLU A 108 7.23 -3.00 6.49
CA GLU A 108 8.60 -2.84 6.00
C GLU A 108 8.65 -1.64 5.03
N GLU A 109 9.02 -1.86 3.78
CA GLU A 109 9.07 -0.78 2.78
C GLU A 109 7.75 -0.60 2.04
N ASN A 110 6.78 -1.46 2.29
CA ASN A 110 5.52 -1.46 1.56
C ASN A 110 4.49 -0.62 2.28
N LYS A 111 3.88 0.29 1.54
CA LYS A 111 2.80 1.15 2.04
C LYS A 111 1.52 0.71 1.35
N ILE A 112 0.57 0.28 2.16
CA ILE A 112 -0.67 -0.31 1.70
C ILE A 112 -1.81 0.61 2.11
N SER A 113 -2.68 0.96 1.17
CA SER A 113 -3.89 1.71 1.48
C SER A 113 -5.09 0.98 0.91
N VAL A 114 -6.09 0.73 1.74
CA VAL A 114 -7.33 0.09 1.31
C VAL A 114 -8.45 1.12 1.47
N PHE A 115 -9.20 1.30 0.41
CA PHE A 115 -10.31 2.24 0.36
C PHE A 115 -11.62 1.47 0.40
N MET A 116 -12.55 1.94 1.21
CA MET A 116 -13.82 1.26 1.40
C MET A 116 -14.95 2.27 1.57
N ASP A 117 -16.16 1.86 1.23
CA ASP A 117 -17.33 2.69 1.46
C ASP A 117 -17.91 2.38 2.85
N LYS A 118 -19.00 3.05 3.20
CA LYS A 118 -19.62 2.91 4.51
C LYS A 118 -20.28 1.54 4.74
N ASN A 119 -20.42 0.73 3.70
CA ASN A 119 -21.01 -0.60 3.83
C ASN A 119 -19.97 -1.67 4.15
N ALA A 120 -18.68 -1.32 4.14
CA ALA A 120 -17.61 -2.26 4.40
C ALA A 120 -17.49 -2.55 5.89
N ASP A 121 -17.11 -3.79 6.20
CA ASP A 121 -16.75 -4.17 7.56
C ASP A 121 -15.28 -3.84 7.79
N SER A 122 -15.02 -2.65 8.31
CA SER A 122 -13.64 -2.18 8.48
C SER A 122 -12.87 -2.99 9.51
N GLU A 123 -13.55 -3.57 10.51
CA GLU A 123 -12.88 -4.44 11.48
C GLU A 123 -12.33 -5.70 10.83
N LYS A 124 -13.11 -6.31 9.97
CA LYS A 124 -12.70 -7.50 9.24
C LYS A 124 -11.52 -7.21 8.33
N ILE A 125 -11.56 -6.06 7.64
CA ILE A 125 -10.49 -5.64 6.74
C ILE A 125 -9.21 -5.35 7.53
N LEU A 126 -9.32 -4.64 8.65
CA LEU A 126 -8.19 -4.33 9.50
C LEU A 126 -7.55 -5.60 10.05
N LYS A 127 -8.36 -6.56 10.46
CA LYS A 127 -7.88 -7.85 10.96
C LYS A 127 -7.10 -8.59 9.88
N LYS A 128 -7.61 -8.56 8.65
CA LYS A 128 -6.94 -9.19 7.52
C LYS A 128 -5.60 -8.50 7.21
N LEU A 129 -5.57 -7.16 7.26
CA LEU A 129 -4.35 -6.40 7.04
C LEU A 129 -3.30 -6.67 8.09
N ARG A 130 -3.70 -6.82 9.35
CA ARG A 130 -2.77 -7.13 10.44
C ARG A 130 -2.16 -8.51 10.33
N ALA A 131 -2.78 -9.39 9.57
CA ALA A 131 -2.28 -10.75 9.35
C ALA A 131 -1.27 -10.87 8.21
N LEU A 132 -0.98 -9.76 7.52
CA LEU A 132 -0.02 -9.76 6.40
C LEU A 132 1.45 -10.02 6.84
#